data_eb76f7d0402bef76c0eb6a178ac84b68
#
_entry.id   eb76f7d0402bef76c0eb6a178ac84b68
#
_cell.length_a   1.000
_cell.length_b   1.000
_cell.length_c   1.000
_cell.angle_alpha   90.00
_cell.angle_beta   90.00
_cell.angle_gamma   90.00
#
_symmetry.space_group_name_H-M   'P 1'
#
loop_
_entity.id
_entity.type
_entity.pdbx_description
1 polymer ?
#
loop_
_entity_poly.entity_id
_entity_poly.type
_entity_poly.pdbx_seq_one_letter_code
_entity_poly.pdbx_strand_id
1 'polypeptide(L)'
;MLISQSKRCGEILKKLTLNPIIEDEFIDSNLSLKDYIYEIVRSFEEISNKKFIINTIEFHNLIKTYKSPEIIYGLRNFIGNANKFSNKKIEIILKSNKKDTEIIIRDDGPGFPKDLIDKHRLGEPYIRTKDSAHISKYGLGLGTFIGKTLLEKNSATITFKNYNKNN
;
A
#
# COMPACT_ATOMS: atom_id res chain seq x y z
N MET A 1 -32.07 9.51 7.57
CA MET A 1 -31.54 8.16 7.81
C MET A 1 -30.36 7.82 6.92
N LEU A 2 -30.41 7.95 5.59
CA LEU A 2 -29.29 7.69 4.67
C LEU A 2 -28.04 8.56 4.91
N ILE A 3 -28.22 9.85 5.20
CA ILE A 3 -27.11 10.80 5.43
C ILE A 3 -26.31 10.44 6.68
N SER A 4 -26.97 9.99 7.76
CA SER A 4 -26.29 9.58 9.00
C SER A 4 -25.50 8.28 8.80
N GLN A 5 -25.99 7.37 7.97
CA GLN A 5 -25.32 6.12 7.64
C GLN A 5 -24.11 6.37 6.73
N SER A 6 -24.23 7.24 5.74
CA SER A 6 -23.14 7.66 4.87
C SER A 6 -22.01 8.35 5.67
N LYS A 7 -22.37 9.22 6.62
CA LYS A 7 -21.41 9.88 7.52
C LYS A 7 -20.71 8.88 8.43
N ARG A 8 -21.45 7.90 8.97
CA ARG A 8 -20.91 6.82 9.78
C ARG A 8 -19.99 5.89 8.98
N CYS A 9 -20.32 5.56 7.72
CA CYS A 9 -19.44 4.85 6.81
C CYS A 9 -18.17 5.65 6.52
N GLY A 10 -18.27 6.95 6.29
CA GLY A 10 -17.15 7.85 6.12
C GLY A 10 -16.22 7.88 7.34
N GLU A 11 -16.79 7.94 8.55
CA GLU A 11 -16.04 7.90 9.80
C GLU A 11 -15.38 6.53 10.05
N ILE A 12 -16.04 5.44 9.69
CA ILE A 12 -15.47 4.09 9.76
C ILE A 12 -14.34 3.94 8.74
N LEU A 13 -14.54 4.40 7.51
CA LEU A 13 -13.49 4.44 6.49
C LEU A 13 -12.31 5.29 6.95
N LYS A 14 -12.58 6.45 7.52
CA LYS A 14 -11.56 7.34 8.10
C LYS A 14 -10.79 6.65 9.24
N LYS A 15 -11.48 5.93 10.13
CA LYS A 15 -10.85 5.14 11.20
C LYS A 15 -10.10 3.91 10.72
N LEU A 16 -10.50 3.30 9.60
CA LEU A 16 -9.84 2.15 9.00
C LEU A 16 -8.62 2.54 8.15
N THR A 17 -8.62 3.76 7.62
CA THR A 17 -7.49 4.32 6.87
C THR A 17 -6.53 5.11 7.76
N LEU A 18 -7.04 5.69 8.83
CA LEU A 18 -6.29 6.41 9.85
C LEU A 18 -6.02 5.45 11.01
N ASN A 19 -4.91 4.75 10.98
CA ASN A 19 -4.29 4.38 12.25
C ASN A 19 -4.03 5.71 12.99
N PRO A 20 -4.49 5.88 14.25
CA PRO A 20 -4.45 7.17 14.97
C PRO A 20 -3.05 7.73 15.26
N ILE A 21 -2.01 7.09 14.75
CA ILE A 21 -0.61 7.50 14.90
C ILE A 21 -0.15 8.48 13.80
N ILE A 22 -1.00 8.73 12.78
CA ILE A 22 -0.68 9.72 11.76
C ILE A 22 -1.66 10.89 11.91
N GLU A 23 -1.55 11.61 13.01
CA GLU A 23 -2.01 12.98 13.08
C GLU A 23 -1.14 13.84 12.15
N ASP A 24 -1.69 14.94 11.68
CA ASP A 24 -1.18 15.88 10.66
C ASP A 24 0.31 16.29 10.70
N GLU A 25 1.08 15.82 11.68
CA GLU A 25 2.52 16.07 11.83
C GLU A 25 3.39 15.43 10.72
N PHE A 26 2.89 14.41 10.02
CA PHE A 26 3.66 13.70 8.97
C PHE A 26 3.69 14.40 7.60
N ILE A 27 2.99 15.52 7.45
CA ILE A 27 2.97 16.24 6.17
C ILE A 27 3.96 17.42 6.23
N ASP A 28 5.23 17.15 6.38
CA ASP A 28 6.26 18.17 6.21
C ASP A 28 6.45 18.49 4.73
N SER A 29 6.43 19.81 4.39
CA SER A 29 6.51 20.32 3.02
C SER A 29 7.83 19.99 2.33
N ASN A 30 8.82 19.55 3.03
CA ASN A 30 10.18 19.37 2.56
C ASN A 30 10.56 17.91 2.31
N LEU A 31 9.71 16.95 2.70
CA LEU A 31 10.01 15.53 2.53
C LEU A 31 9.85 15.09 1.07
N SER A 32 10.79 14.31 0.59
CA SER A 32 10.70 13.64 -0.69
C SER A 32 9.82 12.38 -0.61
N LEU A 33 9.38 11.86 -1.76
CA LEU A 33 8.66 10.57 -1.82
C LEU A 33 9.46 9.44 -1.16
N LYS A 34 10.78 9.48 -1.29
CA LYS A 34 11.69 8.53 -0.64
C LYS A 34 11.58 8.62 0.87
N ASP A 35 11.60 9.83 1.42
CA ASP A 35 11.52 10.06 2.87
C ASP A 35 10.19 9.54 3.43
N TYR A 36 9.07 9.79 2.75
CA TYR A 36 7.77 9.23 3.13
C TYR A 36 7.76 7.70 3.16
N ILE A 37 8.41 7.06 2.19
CA ILE A 37 8.51 5.60 2.19
C ILE A 37 9.33 5.09 3.38
N TYR A 38 10.44 5.77 3.71
CA TYR A 38 11.22 5.43 4.90
C TYR A 38 10.41 5.58 6.19
N GLU A 39 9.65 6.66 6.34
CA GLU A 39 8.79 6.87 7.51
C GLU A 39 7.68 5.82 7.61
N ILE A 40 7.01 5.51 6.50
CA ILE A 40 6.01 4.43 6.46
C ILE A 40 6.63 3.11 6.90
N VAL A 41 7.78 2.75 6.34
CA VAL A 41 8.49 1.51 6.66
C VAL A 41 8.87 1.47 8.14
N ARG A 42 9.48 2.54 8.66
CA ARG A 42 9.86 2.65 10.06
C ARG A 42 8.67 2.40 10.99
N SER A 43 7.50 2.96 10.68
CA SER A 43 6.29 2.74 11.47
C SER A 43 5.84 1.28 11.51
N PHE A 44 6.17 0.48 10.48
CA PHE A 44 5.90 -0.95 10.48
C PHE A 44 7.02 -1.75 11.15
N GLU A 45 8.28 -1.35 11.04
CA GLU A 45 9.41 -2.02 11.70
C GLU A 45 9.28 -2.02 13.23
N GLU A 46 8.70 -0.97 13.80
CA GLU A 46 8.47 -0.86 15.25
C GLU A 46 7.49 -1.92 15.80
N ILE A 47 6.60 -2.45 14.95
CA ILE A 47 5.53 -3.39 15.34
C ILE A 47 5.63 -4.75 14.65
N SER A 48 6.62 -4.95 13.80
CA SER A 48 6.76 -6.15 12.96
C SER A 48 8.10 -6.83 13.19
N ASN A 49 8.09 -8.15 13.25
CA ASN A 49 9.31 -8.97 13.30
C ASN A 49 9.88 -9.28 11.91
N LYS A 50 9.39 -8.63 10.87
CA LYS A 50 9.78 -8.90 9.48
C LYS A 50 10.87 -7.94 9.03
N LYS A 51 11.71 -8.42 8.12
CA LYS A 51 12.81 -7.62 7.57
C LYS A 51 12.32 -6.77 6.41
N PHE A 52 12.45 -5.46 6.51
CA PHE A 52 12.26 -4.53 5.41
C PHE A 52 13.59 -4.21 4.75
N ILE A 53 13.59 -4.11 3.43
CA ILE A 53 14.75 -3.75 2.62
C ILE A 53 14.30 -2.70 1.61
N ILE A 54 14.91 -1.52 1.65
CA ILE A 54 14.65 -0.45 0.70
C ILE A 54 15.88 -0.31 -0.21
N ASN A 55 15.66 -0.53 -1.50
CA ASN A 55 16.67 -0.37 -2.54
C ASN A 55 16.33 0.82 -3.43
N THR A 56 17.30 1.68 -3.68
CA THR A 56 17.14 2.83 -4.58
C THR A 56 18.01 2.63 -5.81
N ILE A 57 17.41 2.62 -7.00
CA ILE A 57 18.09 2.44 -8.27
C ILE A 57 17.83 3.69 -9.13
N GLU A 58 18.91 4.34 -9.60
CA GLU A 58 18.84 5.52 -10.49
C GLU A 58 17.79 6.57 -10.03
N PHE A 59 17.88 6.94 -8.76
CA PHE A 59 16.90 7.85 -8.18
C PHE A 59 17.31 9.31 -8.47
N HIS A 60 16.66 9.93 -9.43
CA HIS A 60 16.75 11.36 -9.65
C HIS A 60 15.73 12.07 -8.74
N ASN A 61 16.21 12.87 -7.82
CA ASN A 61 15.41 13.61 -6.81
C ASN A 61 14.43 14.66 -7.41
N LEU A 62 14.05 14.53 -8.67
CA LEU A 62 13.31 15.55 -9.40
C LEU A 62 11.80 15.53 -9.21
N ILE A 63 11.27 14.49 -8.61
CA ILE A 63 9.84 14.48 -8.30
C ILE A 63 9.66 15.08 -6.91
N LYS A 64 9.55 16.40 -6.87
CA LYS A 64 8.86 17.05 -5.76
C LYS A 64 7.42 16.56 -5.81
N THR A 65 7.19 15.46 -5.15
CA THR A 65 5.83 14.96 -5.00
C THR A 65 5.08 16.02 -4.24
N TYR A 66 4.09 16.64 -4.89
CA TYR A 66 3.16 17.45 -4.16
C TYR A 66 2.64 16.61 -3.01
N LYS A 67 2.66 17.18 -1.82
CA LYS A 67 2.07 16.59 -0.62
C LYS A 67 0.66 16.13 -0.92
N SER A 68 0.51 14.88 -1.26
CA SER A 68 -0.79 14.27 -1.39
C SER A 68 -0.93 13.25 -0.27
N PRO A 69 -1.76 13.52 0.74
CA PRO A 69 -2.11 12.53 1.74
C PRO A 69 -2.54 11.21 1.10
N GLU A 70 -3.17 11.29 -0.07
CA GLU A 70 -3.61 10.12 -0.83
C GLU A 70 -2.45 9.22 -1.26
N ILE A 71 -1.31 9.80 -1.66
CA ILE A 71 -0.11 9.01 -2.02
C ILE A 71 0.42 8.28 -0.77
N ILE A 72 0.52 8.99 0.34
CA ILE A 72 1.03 8.40 1.60
C ILE A 72 0.11 7.27 2.06
N TYR A 73 -1.20 7.52 2.11
CA TYR A 73 -2.18 6.50 2.52
C TYR A 73 -2.25 5.34 1.53
N GLY A 74 -2.16 5.63 0.24
CA GLY A 74 -2.12 4.61 -0.81
C GLY A 74 -0.93 3.66 -0.63
N LEU A 75 0.28 4.21 -0.50
CA LEU A 75 1.51 3.45 -0.26
C LEU A 75 1.46 2.69 1.06
N ARG A 76 0.97 3.31 2.13
CA ARG A 76 0.81 2.66 3.43
C ARG A 76 -0.11 1.44 3.36
N ASN A 77 -1.18 1.49 2.58
CA ASN A 77 -2.06 0.32 2.38
C ASN A 77 -1.32 -0.84 1.69
N PHE A 78 -0.51 -0.56 0.67
CA PHE A 78 0.26 -1.61 -0.02
C PHE A 78 1.39 -2.16 0.84
N ILE A 79 2.17 -1.31 1.51
CA ILE A 79 3.24 -1.74 2.43
C ILE A 79 2.65 -2.52 3.61
N GLY A 80 1.51 -2.07 4.14
CA GLY A 80 0.78 -2.76 5.19
C GLY A 80 0.28 -4.14 4.76
N ASN A 81 -0.22 -4.26 3.52
CA ASN A 81 -0.59 -5.56 2.96
C ASN A 81 0.63 -6.48 2.81
N ALA A 82 1.74 -5.98 2.26
CA ALA A 82 2.98 -6.73 2.17
C ALA A 82 3.45 -7.19 3.57
N ASN A 83 3.43 -6.29 4.57
CA ASN A 83 3.76 -6.66 5.94
C ASN A 83 2.83 -7.75 6.49
N LYS A 84 1.55 -7.66 6.22
CA LYS A 84 0.56 -8.62 6.71
C LYS A 84 0.76 -10.02 6.13
N PHE A 85 0.99 -10.11 4.82
CA PHE A 85 0.99 -11.39 4.10
C PHE A 85 2.39 -11.98 3.88
N SER A 86 3.47 -11.23 4.00
CA SER A 86 4.84 -11.74 3.93
C SER A 86 5.10 -12.79 5.02
N ASN A 87 6.03 -13.69 4.75
CA ASN A 87 6.53 -14.63 5.75
C ASN A 87 7.61 -13.97 6.62
N LYS A 88 8.67 -13.42 6.00
CA LYS A 88 9.85 -12.89 6.70
C LYS A 88 10.39 -11.60 6.12
N LYS A 89 10.16 -11.33 4.81
CA LYS A 89 10.86 -10.28 4.09
C LYS A 89 9.91 -9.45 3.23
N ILE A 90 10.09 -8.14 3.28
CA ILE A 90 9.47 -7.18 2.36
C ILE A 90 10.59 -6.36 1.70
N GLU A 91 10.55 -6.27 0.40
CA GLU A 91 11.50 -5.48 -0.39
C GLU A 91 10.77 -4.36 -1.13
N ILE A 92 11.27 -3.15 -0.97
CA ILE A 92 10.74 -1.96 -1.63
C ILE A 92 11.84 -1.41 -2.52
N ILE A 93 11.58 -1.35 -3.82
CA ILE A 93 12.54 -0.88 -4.82
C ILE A 93 12.02 0.43 -5.39
N LEU A 94 12.83 1.48 -5.29
CA LEU A 94 12.55 2.80 -5.82
C LEU A 94 13.41 3.01 -7.05
N LYS A 95 12.77 3.24 -8.19
CA LYS A 95 13.42 3.62 -9.43
C LYS A 95 12.81 4.94 -9.90
N SER A 96 13.64 5.87 -10.32
CA SER A 96 13.19 7.15 -10.83
C SER A 96 14.04 7.56 -12.02
N ASN A 97 13.40 7.98 -13.07
CA ASN A 97 14.00 8.68 -14.19
C ASN A 97 13.48 10.13 -14.24
N LYS A 98 13.80 10.87 -15.31
CA LYS A 98 13.36 12.28 -15.45
C LYS A 98 11.85 12.47 -15.61
N LYS A 99 11.09 11.41 -15.89
CA LYS A 99 9.66 11.49 -16.21
C LYS A 99 8.79 10.75 -15.19
N ASP A 100 9.26 9.57 -14.75
CA ASP A 100 8.45 8.64 -13.99
C ASP A 100 9.19 8.12 -12.76
N THR A 101 8.44 7.76 -11.73
CA THR A 101 8.93 7.02 -10.57
C THR A 101 8.17 5.70 -10.47
N GLU A 102 8.93 4.60 -10.43
CA GLU A 102 8.42 3.26 -10.21
C GLU A 102 8.70 2.85 -8.76
N ILE A 103 7.67 2.42 -8.06
CA ILE A 103 7.76 1.85 -6.72
C ILE A 103 7.32 0.39 -6.80
N ILE A 104 8.23 -0.52 -6.52
CA ILE A 104 7.95 -1.96 -6.53
C ILE A 104 7.97 -2.44 -5.08
N ILE A 105 6.85 -3.00 -4.63
CA ILE A 105 6.72 -3.60 -3.31
C ILE A 105 6.61 -5.11 -3.52
N ARG A 106 7.56 -5.88 -2.98
CA ARG A 106 7.63 -7.33 -3.06
C ARG A 106 7.61 -7.93 -1.67
N ASP A 107 6.90 -9.00 -1.51
CA ASP A 107 6.91 -9.80 -0.30
C ASP A 107 7.21 -11.28 -0.61
N ASP A 108 7.61 -12.02 0.39
CA ASP A 108 7.90 -13.46 0.31
C ASP A 108 6.72 -14.32 0.77
N GLY A 109 5.52 -13.76 0.73
CA GLY A 109 4.28 -14.43 1.09
C GLY A 109 3.79 -15.44 0.04
N PRO A 110 2.57 -15.96 0.21
CA PRO A 110 2.00 -16.95 -0.70
C PRO A 110 1.64 -16.40 -2.07
N GLY A 111 1.68 -15.08 -2.24
CA GLY A 111 1.25 -14.38 -3.44
C GLY A 111 -0.27 -14.24 -3.54
N PHE A 112 -0.70 -13.63 -4.62
CA PHE A 112 -2.13 -13.47 -4.92
C PHE A 112 -2.71 -14.73 -5.56
N PRO A 113 -3.98 -15.07 -5.29
CA PRO A 113 -4.69 -16.12 -6.00
C PRO A 113 -4.66 -15.90 -7.52
N LYS A 114 -4.32 -16.93 -8.28
CA LYS A 114 -4.21 -16.84 -9.74
C LYS A 114 -5.48 -16.31 -10.40
N ASP A 115 -6.64 -16.79 -9.97
CA ASP A 115 -7.94 -16.38 -10.52
C ASP A 115 -8.21 -14.88 -10.37
N LEU A 116 -7.66 -14.24 -9.33
CA LEU A 116 -7.79 -12.78 -9.14
C LEU A 116 -6.85 -11.99 -10.05
N ILE A 117 -5.65 -12.53 -10.32
CA ILE A 117 -4.71 -11.91 -11.27
C ILE A 117 -5.23 -12.06 -12.69
N ASP A 118 -5.58 -13.28 -13.10
CA ASP A 118 -6.00 -13.61 -14.46
C ASP A 118 -7.28 -12.87 -14.87
N LYS A 119 -8.17 -12.63 -13.92
CA LYS A 119 -9.42 -11.86 -14.13
C LYS A 119 -9.27 -10.37 -13.88
N HIS A 120 -8.06 -9.88 -13.61
CA HIS A 120 -7.79 -8.46 -13.29
C HIS A 120 -8.64 -7.88 -12.15
N ARG A 121 -9.05 -8.73 -11.20
CA ARG A 121 -9.94 -8.33 -10.11
C ARG A 121 -9.23 -7.81 -8.86
N LEU A 122 -7.90 -7.85 -8.82
CA LEU A 122 -7.16 -7.29 -7.70
C LEU A 122 -7.39 -5.77 -7.62
N GLY A 123 -7.76 -5.32 -6.44
CA GLY A 123 -8.14 -3.92 -6.22
C GLY A 123 -9.62 -3.62 -6.43
N GLU A 124 -10.48 -4.60 -6.71
CA GLU A 124 -11.93 -4.45 -6.55
C GLU A 124 -12.31 -4.47 -5.04
N PRO A 125 -13.36 -3.76 -4.64
CA PRO A 125 -13.81 -3.76 -3.25
C PRO A 125 -14.41 -5.14 -2.87
N TYR A 126 -14.24 -5.51 -1.61
CA TYR A 126 -14.87 -6.70 -1.01
C TYR A 126 -14.51 -8.05 -1.67
N ILE A 127 -13.37 -8.14 -2.34
CA ILE A 127 -12.91 -9.43 -2.85
C ILE A 127 -12.61 -10.35 -1.66
N ARG A 128 -13.36 -11.45 -1.59
CA ARG A 128 -13.10 -12.56 -0.69
C ARG A 128 -12.79 -13.80 -1.52
N THR A 129 -11.69 -14.45 -1.28
CA THR A 129 -11.39 -15.76 -1.87
C THR A 129 -12.19 -16.84 -1.14
N LYS A 130 -12.60 -17.89 -1.85
CA LYS A 130 -13.40 -18.99 -1.26
C LYS A 130 -12.68 -19.69 -0.11
N ASP A 131 -11.35 -19.67 -0.08
CA ASP A 131 -10.53 -20.21 1.00
C ASP A 131 -10.38 -19.27 2.21
N SER A 132 -11.13 -18.18 2.22
CA SER A 132 -11.03 -17.11 3.22
C SER A 132 -11.67 -17.43 4.57
N ALA A 133 -12.06 -18.69 4.84
CA ALA A 133 -12.45 -19.09 6.20
C ALA A 133 -11.35 -18.78 7.24
N HIS A 134 -10.08 -18.79 6.81
CA HIS A 134 -8.95 -18.33 7.61
C HIS A 134 -8.62 -16.84 7.45
N ILE A 135 -9.07 -16.19 6.38
CA ILE A 135 -8.75 -14.77 6.06
C ILE A 135 -9.74 -13.82 6.72
N SER A 136 -10.91 -14.27 7.17
CA SER A 136 -11.88 -13.43 7.92
C SER A 136 -11.29 -12.84 9.21
N LYS A 137 -10.22 -13.41 9.75
CA LYS A 137 -9.44 -12.86 10.87
C LYS A 137 -8.63 -11.59 10.52
N TYR A 138 -8.52 -11.23 9.22
CA TYR A 138 -7.51 -10.28 8.76
C TYR A 138 -8.01 -9.02 8.06
N GLY A 139 -9.30 -8.70 8.13
CA GLY A 139 -9.84 -7.42 7.68
C GLY A 139 -10.83 -7.51 6.52
N LEU A 140 -11.42 -6.36 6.16
CA LEU A 140 -12.53 -6.23 5.23
C LEU A 140 -12.18 -6.44 3.74
N GLY A 141 -10.94 -6.69 3.38
CA GLY A 141 -10.50 -6.79 1.98
C GLY A 141 -10.52 -5.47 1.22
N LEU A 142 -10.52 -4.35 1.94
CA LEU A 142 -10.60 -3.02 1.34
C LEU A 142 -9.25 -2.35 1.13
N GLY A 143 -8.17 -2.80 1.79
CA GLY A 143 -6.87 -2.13 1.75
C GLY A 143 -6.31 -1.97 0.35
N THR A 144 -6.33 -3.03 -0.46
CA THR A 144 -5.86 -2.99 -1.85
C THR A 144 -6.72 -2.07 -2.72
N PHE A 145 -8.05 -2.10 -2.54
CA PHE A 145 -8.98 -1.21 -3.25
C PHE A 145 -8.72 0.25 -2.89
N ILE A 146 -8.62 0.58 -1.60
CA ILE A 146 -8.37 1.94 -1.13
C ILE A 146 -7.01 2.42 -1.63
N GLY A 147 -5.95 1.60 -1.45
CA GLY A 147 -4.61 1.93 -1.91
C GLY A 147 -4.56 2.22 -3.41
N LYS A 148 -5.18 1.36 -4.22
CA LYS A 148 -5.29 1.53 -5.67
C LYS A 148 -6.02 2.83 -6.02
N THR A 149 -7.22 3.04 -5.46
CA THR A 149 -8.05 4.22 -5.75
C THR A 149 -7.33 5.53 -5.39
N LEU A 150 -6.63 5.58 -4.26
CA LEU A 150 -5.91 6.78 -3.82
C LEU A 150 -4.73 7.11 -4.73
N LEU A 151 -3.95 6.10 -5.14
CA LEU A 151 -2.81 6.30 -6.02
C LEU A 151 -3.24 6.62 -7.46
N GLU A 152 -4.28 5.97 -7.99
CA GLU A 152 -4.82 6.25 -9.33
C GLU A 152 -5.38 7.68 -9.44
N LYS A 153 -5.94 8.25 -8.37
CA LYS A 153 -6.31 9.67 -8.31
C LYS A 153 -5.12 10.61 -8.52
N ASN A 154 -3.91 10.16 -8.21
CA ASN A 154 -2.66 10.89 -8.41
C ASN A 154 -1.91 10.42 -9.67
N SER A 155 -2.65 9.92 -10.66
CA SER A 155 -2.14 9.49 -11.97
C SER A 155 -1.14 8.32 -11.91
N ALA A 156 -1.15 7.53 -10.83
CA ALA A 156 -0.35 6.32 -10.76
C ALA A 156 -1.03 5.16 -11.51
N THR A 157 -0.23 4.29 -12.11
CA THR A 157 -0.69 3.01 -12.68
C THR A 157 -0.28 1.88 -11.73
N ILE A 158 -1.25 1.05 -11.34
CA ILE A 158 -1.01 -0.04 -10.40
C ILE A 158 -1.09 -1.38 -11.12
N THR A 159 -0.04 -2.20 -10.94
CA THR A 159 0.02 -3.56 -11.48
C THR A 159 0.31 -4.57 -10.37
N PHE A 160 -0.27 -5.75 -10.47
CA PHE A 160 -0.08 -6.84 -9.53
C PHE A 160 0.48 -8.05 -10.27
N LYS A 161 1.51 -8.68 -9.70
CA LYS A 161 2.13 -9.88 -10.25
C LYS A 161 2.59 -10.81 -9.14
N ASN A 162 2.47 -12.11 -9.35
CA ASN A 162 3.20 -13.08 -8.55
C ASN A 162 4.59 -13.25 -9.13
N TYR A 163 5.59 -13.25 -8.27
CA TYR A 163 6.99 -13.44 -8.64
C TYR A 163 7.38 -14.91 -8.40
N ASN A 164 7.73 -15.61 -9.44
CA ASN A 164 8.30 -16.96 -9.30
C ASN A 164 9.80 -16.83 -8.99
N LYS A 165 10.25 -17.42 -7.88
CA LYS A 165 11.66 -17.41 -7.47
C LYS A 165 12.62 -18.13 -8.44
N ASN A 166 12.12 -18.73 -9.50
CA ASN A 166 12.88 -19.59 -10.42
C ASN A 166 13.14 -18.95 -11.79
N ASN A 167 13.09 -17.61 -11.88
CA ASN A 167 13.59 -16.88 -13.07
C ASN A 167 14.54 -15.77 -12.65
#